data_49310d5c1100c8088c88fdab71b5dc56
#
_entry.id   49310d5c1100c8088c88fdab71b5dc56
#
_cell.length_a   1.000
_cell.length_b   1.000
_cell.length_c   1.000
_cell.angle_alpha   90.00
_cell.angle_beta   90.00
_cell.angle_gamma   90.00
#
_symmetry.space_group_name_H-M   'P 1'
#
loop_
_entity.id
_entity.type
_entity.pdbx_description
1 polymer ?
#
loop_
_entity_poly.entity_id
_entity_poly.type
_entity_poly.pdbx_seq_one_letter_code
_entity_poly.pdbx_strand_id
1 'polypeptide(L)'
;AQVPVRELVEQMVGRSLERIFPALQAPQDHVMLQVKDLSCREFALHGIDFNVRAGEVFGIAGVVGAGRTELVRTIAGAAQNIQGHMLLDGEIRQLRSPFEAIQAGVVLVPEDRKQQGVVVEHRIEDNLIYGNTDLLDKRGWVFPAPLREFARTAVARLGVKGAPQSRISSLSGGNQQKVIIA
;
A
#
# COMPACT_ATOMS: atom_id res chain seq x y z
N ALA A 1 22.87 -9.25 35.60
CA ALA A 1 21.85 -8.21 35.59
C ALA A 1 20.80 -8.61 34.56
N GLN A 2 19.52 -8.71 34.99
CA GLN A 2 18.41 -8.96 34.09
C GLN A 2 18.01 -7.61 33.46
N VAL A 3 18.18 -7.48 32.15
CA VAL A 3 17.69 -6.31 31.40
C VAL A 3 16.16 -6.46 31.24
N PRO A 4 15.36 -5.44 31.58
CA PRO A 4 13.91 -5.49 31.33
C PRO A 4 13.61 -5.70 29.83
N VAL A 5 12.61 -6.51 29.54
CA VAL A 5 12.21 -6.82 28.14
C VAL A 5 11.97 -5.55 27.32
N ARG A 6 11.37 -4.52 27.92
CA ARG A 6 11.11 -3.23 27.28
C ARG A 6 12.41 -2.56 26.82
N GLU A 7 13.43 -2.51 27.67
CA GLU A 7 14.74 -1.91 27.35
C GLU A 7 15.44 -2.70 26.23
N LEU A 8 15.33 -4.03 26.25
CA LEU A 8 15.86 -4.89 25.19
C LEU A 8 15.20 -4.57 23.84
N VAL A 9 13.88 -4.43 23.82
CA VAL A 9 13.13 -4.09 22.59
C VAL A 9 13.47 -2.69 22.11
N GLU A 10 13.62 -1.70 23.00
CA GLU A 10 14.06 -0.35 22.64
C GLU A 10 15.45 -0.34 22.00
N GLN A 11 16.39 -1.13 22.54
CA GLN A 11 17.72 -1.29 21.95
C GLN A 11 17.67 -1.99 20.58
N MET A 12 16.83 -3.00 20.40
CA MET A 12 16.64 -3.68 19.11
C MET A 12 16.02 -2.78 18.04
N VAL A 13 15.05 -1.94 18.41
CA VAL A 13 14.32 -1.06 17.50
C VAL A 13 15.06 0.27 17.28
N GLY A 14 15.97 0.64 18.20
CA GLY A 14 16.76 1.88 18.14
C GLY A 14 15.95 3.15 18.40
N ARG A 15 14.80 3.04 19.08
CA ARG A 15 13.97 4.18 19.50
C ARG A 15 13.19 3.84 20.77
N SER A 16 12.80 4.86 21.54
CA SER A 16 11.92 4.69 22.70
C SER A 16 10.53 4.16 22.28
N LEU A 17 10.00 3.25 23.09
CA LEU A 17 8.67 2.65 22.91
C LEU A 17 7.56 3.42 23.66
N GLU A 18 7.75 4.70 23.93
CA GLU A 18 6.74 5.51 24.65
C GLU A 18 5.40 5.56 23.92
N ARG A 19 5.41 5.39 22.57
CA ARG A 19 4.20 5.23 21.76
C ARG A 19 4.40 4.11 20.74
N ILE A 20 4.02 2.89 21.11
CA ILE A 20 4.04 1.74 20.20
C ILE A 20 2.99 1.92 19.10
N PHE A 21 1.84 2.49 19.44
CA PHE A 21 0.75 2.76 18.51
C PHE A 21 0.52 4.28 18.39
N PRO A 22 0.34 4.80 17.17
CA PRO A 22 -0.12 6.17 16.99
C PRO A 22 -1.48 6.35 17.66
N ALA A 23 -1.80 7.58 18.08
CA ALA A 23 -3.14 7.89 18.57
C ALA A 23 -4.16 7.59 17.45
N LEU A 24 -5.14 6.73 17.75
CA LEU A 24 -6.23 6.46 16.83
C LEU A 24 -7.08 7.74 16.70
N GLN A 25 -7.26 8.19 15.49
CA GLN A 25 -8.27 9.19 15.19
C GLN A 25 -9.62 8.50 15.08
N ALA A 26 -10.67 9.11 15.61
CA ALA A 26 -12.02 8.60 15.43
C ALA A 26 -12.39 8.64 13.93
N PRO A 27 -12.98 7.56 13.39
CA PRO A 27 -13.51 7.59 12.04
C PRO A 27 -14.56 8.72 11.89
N GLN A 28 -14.61 9.31 10.71
CA GLN A 28 -15.68 10.25 10.36
C GLN A 28 -16.96 9.49 10.04
N ASP A 29 -18.11 10.16 10.05
CA ASP A 29 -19.40 9.52 9.70
C ASP A 29 -19.54 9.22 8.20
N HIS A 30 -18.67 9.80 7.38
CA HIS A 30 -18.67 9.63 5.94
C HIS A 30 -18.10 8.28 5.50
N VAL A 31 -18.86 7.52 4.70
CA VAL A 31 -18.44 6.22 4.14
C VAL A 31 -17.64 6.45 2.87
N MET A 32 -16.35 6.12 2.89
CA MET A 32 -15.44 6.23 1.74
C MET A 32 -15.52 5.04 0.80
N LEU A 33 -15.64 3.84 1.35
CA LEU A 33 -15.78 2.61 0.57
C LEU A 33 -16.97 1.82 1.08
N GLN A 34 -17.88 1.48 0.19
CA GLN A 34 -18.96 0.54 0.46
C GLN A 34 -18.87 -0.62 -0.53
N VAL A 35 -18.84 -1.83 -0.02
CA VAL A 35 -18.87 -3.07 -0.80
C VAL A 35 -20.20 -3.76 -0.53
N LYS A 36 -20.93 -4.12 -1.60
CA LYS A 36 -22.25 -4.76 -1.54
C LYS A 36 -22.30 -5.98 -2.43
N ASP A 37 -22.62 -7.12 -1.83
CA ASP A 37 -22.80 -8.42 -2.50
C ASP A 37 -21.63 -8.76 -3.44
N LEU A 38 -20.39 -8.38 -3.02
CA LEU A 38 -19.21 -8.57 -3.84
C LEU A 38 -18.90 -10.06 -3.96
N SER A 39 -18.92 -10.55 -5.18
CA SER A 39 -18.59 -11.92 -5.52
C SER A 39 -17.58 -11.94 -6.67
N CYS A 40 -16.62 -12.85 -6.61
CA CYS A 40 -15.62 -13.06 -7.66
C CYS A 40 -15.40 -14.55 -7.86
N ARG A 41 -15.78 -15.06 -9.03
CA ARG A 41 -15.64 -16.50 -9.33
C ARG A 41 -14.19 -16.94 -9.38
N GLU A 42 -13.30 -16.10 -9.92
CA GLU A 42 -11.87 -16.38 -10.04
C GLU A 42 -11.22 -16.68 -8.68
N PHE A 43 -11.66 -15.97 -7.64
CA PHE A 43 -11.10 -16.05 -6.29
C PHE A 43 -12.03 -16.73 -5.28
N ALA A 44 -13.11 -17.37 -5.75
CA ALA A 44 -14.10 -18.01 -4.90
C ALA A 44 -14.63 -17.11 -3.77
N LEU A 45 -14.82 -15.83 -4.05
CA LEU A 45 -15.45 -14.87 -3.15
C LEU A 45 -16.97 -14.86 -3.38
N HIS A 46 -17.74 -14.83 -2.29
CA HIS A 46 -19.19 -14.91 -2.36
C HIS A 46 -19.87 -13.95 -1.40
N GLY A 47 -20.70 -13.03 -1.91
CA GLY A 47 -21.62 -12.22 -1.15
C GLY A 47 -20.97 -11.41 -0.01
N ILE A 48 -19.91 -10.66 -0.31
CA ILE A 48 -19.17 -9.91 0.70
C ILE A 48 -19.74 -8.50 0.82
N ASP A 49 -20.09 -8.13 2.05
CA ASP A 49 -20.63 -6.82 2.42
C ASP A 49 -19.83 -6.18 3.53
N PHE A 50 -19.36 -4.95 3.34
CA PHE A 50 -18.79 -4.11 4.38
C PHE A 50 -18.69 -2.65 3.96
N ASN A 51 -18.47 -1.77 4.95
CA ASN A 51 -18.25 -0.34 4.75
C ASN A 51 -16.96 0.07 5.44
N VAL A 52 -16.24 1.02 4.84
CA VAL A 52 -15.08 1.69 5.44
C VAL A 52 -15.32 3.19 5.46
N ARG A 53 -15.15 3.82 6.61
CA ARG A 53 -15.36 5.25 6.80
C ARG A 53 -14.09 6.05 6.52
N ALA A 54 -14.24 7.34 6.30
CA ALA A 54 -13.09 8.23 6.17
C ALA A 54 -12.27 8.25 7.46
N GLY A 55 -10.95 8.09 7.33
CA GLY A 55 -10.01 8.01 8.46
C GLY A 55 -10.05 6.70 9.25
N GLU A 56 -10.85 5.71 8.83
CA GLU A 56 -10.95 4.41 9.49
C GLU A 56 -9.76 3.50 9.13
N VAL A 57 -9.26 2.77 10.12
CA VAL A 57 -8.38 1.61 9.93
C VAL A 57 -9.24 0.35 10.05
N PHE A 58 -9.68 -0.15 8.90
CA PHE A 58 -10.53 -1.33 8.82
C PHE A 58 -9.69 -2.61 8.77
N GLY A 59 -9.90 -3.54 9.70
CA GLY A 59 -9.16 -4.79 9.79
C GLY A 59 -9.90 -5.95 9.17
N ILE A 60 -9.23 -6.68 8.25
CA ILE A 60 -9.74 -7.93 7.66
C ILE A 60 -8.94 -9.09 8.25
N ALA A 61 -9.58 -9.91 9.09
CA ALA A 61 -8.96 -11.05 9.75
C ALA A 61 -9.44 -12.38 9.14
N GLY A 62 -8.61 -13.41 9.22
CA GLY A 62 -8.92 -14.76 8.76
C GLY A 62 -7.69 -15.67 8.78
N VAL A 63 -7.90 -16.97 8.72
CA VAL A 63 -6.83 -17.97 8.59
C VAL A 63 -6.19 -17.91 7.19
N VAL A 64 -5.07 -18.58 7.02
CA VAL A 64 -4.43 -18.73 5.71
C VAL A 64 -5.42 -19.40 4.74
N GLY A 65 -5.58 -18.83 3.55
CA GLY A 65 -6.56 -19.30 2.56
C GLY A 65 -7.99 -18.79 2.74
N ALA A 66 -8.25 -17.87 3.69
CA ALA A 66 -9.59 -17.29 3.89
C ALA A 66 -10.01 -16.24 2.86
N GLY A 67 -9.26 -16.04 1.78
CA GLY A 67 -9.63 -15.12 0.70
C GLY A 67 -9.34 -13.64 0.96
N ARG A 68 -8.57 -13.29 2.02
CA ARG A 68 -8.27 -11.89 2.36
C ARG A 68 -7.50 -11.15 1.26
N THR A 69 -6.43 -11.77 0.78
CA THR A 69 -5.60 -11.22 -0.29
C THR A 69 -6.40 -11.11 -1.59
N GLU A 70 -7.21 -12.10 -1.88
CA GLU A 70 -8.10 -12.16 -3.02
C GLU A 70 -9.15 -11.03 -2.98
N LEU A 71 -9.71 -10.77 -1.80
CA LEU A 71 -10.67 -9.68 -1.58
C LEU A 71 -10.03 -8.32 -1.88
N VAL A 72 -8.89 -8.00 -1.28
CA VAL A 72 -8.23 -6.70 -1.50
C VAL A 72 -7.73 -6.54 -2.94
N ARG A 73 -7.31 -7.63 -3.59
CA ARG A 73 -6.97 -7.63 -5.03
C ARG A 73 -8.19 -7.36 -5.90
N THR A 74 -9.34 -7.94 -5.55
CA THR A 74 -10.61 -7.69 -6.25
C THR A 74 -11.02 -6.22 -6.15
N ILE A 75 -10.95 -5.63 -4.95
CA ILE A 75 -11.23 -4.21 -4.72
C ILE A 75 -10.26 -3.31 -5.49
N ALA A 76 -9.00 -3.71 -5.59
CA ALA A 76 -7.97 -2.96 -6.33
C ALA A 76 -7.99 -3.21 -7.86
N GLY A 77 -9.05 -3.80 -8.40
CA GLY A 77 -9.22 -3.99 -9.84
C GLY A 77 -8.31 -5.06 -10.46
N ALA A 78 -7.70 -5.94 -9.66
CA ALA A 78 -6.81 -7.01 -10.15
C ALA A 78 -7.54 -8.33 -10.40
N ALA A 79 -8.87 -8.35 -10.39
CA ALA A 79 -9.72 -9.50 -10.67
C ALA A 79 -10.69 -9.21 -11.80
N GLN A 80 -11.15 -10.27 -12.47
CA GLN A 80 -12.17 -10.21 -13.52
C GLN A 80 -13.46 -10.87 -13.06
N ASN A 81 -14.56 -10.69 -13.83
CA ASN A 81 -15.86 -11.32 -13.56
C ASN A 81 -16.40 -11.07 -12.15
N ILE A 82 -16.32 -9.81 -11.72
CA ILE A 82 -16.83 -9.36 -10.42
C ILE A 82 -18.35 -9.13 -10.54
N GLN A 83 -19.09 -9.62 -9.57
CA GLN A 83 -20.51 -9.33 -9.36
C GLN A 83 -20.68 -8.50 -8.09
N GLY A 84 -21.83 -7.85 -7.93
CA GLY A 84 -22.08 -6.92 -6.84
C GLY A 84 -21.65 -5.50 -7.17
N HIS A 85 -21.59 -4.65 -6.15
CA HIS A 85 -21.34 -3.23 -6.32
C HIS A 85 -20.26 -2.74 -5.34
N MET A 86 -19.40 -1.88 -5.85
CA MET A 86 -18.46 -1.11 -5.05
C MET A 86 -18.76 0.38 -5.24
N LEU A 87 -18.93 1.10 -4.14
CA LEU A 87 -19.10 2.55 -4.15
C LEU A 87 -17.88 3.18 -3.48
N LEU A 88 -17.29 4.13 -4.17
CA LEU A 88 -16.24 5.00 -3.64
C LEU A 88 -16.83 6.40 -3.52
N ASP A 89 -16.79 6.95 -2.31
CA ASP A 89 -17.36 8.27 -2.01
C ASP A 89 -18.83 8.42 -2.47
N GLY A 90 -19.64 7.34 -2.27
CA GLY A 90 -21.04 7.29 -2.69
C GLY A 90 -21.29 7.03 -4.17
N GLU A 91 -20.27 7.02 -5.02
CA GLU A 91 -20.38 6.75 -6.45
C GLU A 91 -20.07 5.30 -6.79
N ILE A 92 -20.94 4.66 -7.58
CA ILE A 92 -20.69 3.29 -8.07
C ILE A 92 -19.47 3.30 -8.99
N ARG A 93 -18.50 2.46 -8.66
CA ARG A 93 -17.27 2.28 -9.44
C ARG A 93 -17.09 0.82 -9.85
N GLN A 94 -16.71 0.62 -11.09
CA GLN A 94 -16.26 -0.67 -11.60
C GLN A 94 -14.78 -0.53 -11.97
N LEU A 95 -13.90 -0.98 -11.10
CA LEU A 95 -12.47 -0.94 -11.33
C LEU A 95 -12.05 -2.22 -12.09
N ARG A 96 -11.67 -2.08 -13.34
CA ARG A 96 -11.33 -3.19 -14.25
C ARG A 96 -9.83 -3.44 -14.36
N SER A 97 -9.04 -2.57 -13.74
CA SER A 97 -7.59 -2.69 -13.70
C SER A 97 -7.02 -1.98 -12.47
N PRO A 98 -5.82 -2.37 -12.00
CA PRO A 98 -5.11 -1.63 -10.96
C PRO A 98 -4.83 -0.17 -11.31
N PHE A 99 -4.66 0.14 -12.60
CA PHE A 99 -4.51 1.51 -13.07
C PHE A 99 -5.77 2.35 -12.82
N GLU A 100 -6.96 1.83 -13.19
CA GLU A 100 -8.22 2.50 -12.89
C GLU A 100 -8.45 2.65 -11.38
N ALA A 101 -8.02 1.66 -10.58
CA ALA A 101 -8.10 1.72 -9.13
C ALA A 101 -7.26 2.89 -8.57
N ILE A 102 -6.01 3.03 -9.02
CA ILE A 102 -5.11 4.12 -8.62
C ILE A 102 -5.73 5.47 -9.00
N GLN A 103 -6.26 5.62 -10.21
CA GLN A 103 -6.93 6.85 -10.66
C GLN A 103 -8.18 7.18 -9.82
N ALA A 104 -8.85 6.17 -9.27
CA ALA A 104 -9.98 6.32 -8.35
C ALA A 104 -9.55 6.51 -6.88
N GLY A 105 -8.26 6.54 -6.58
CA GLY A 105 -7.73 6.70 -5.23
C GLY A 105 -7.61 5.40 -4.41
N VAL A 106 -7.74 4.24 -5.06
CA VAL A 106 -7.57 2.92 -4.41
C VAL A 106 -6.20 2.37 -4.74
N VAL A 107 -5.33 2.25 -3.73
CA VAL A 107 -3.96 1.75 -3.87
C VAL A 107 -3.79 0.46 -3.09
N LEU A 108 -3.27 -0.58 -3.73
CA LEU A 108 -2.92 -1.86 -3.11
C LEU A 108 -1.42 -1.93 -2.84
N VAL A 109 -1.06 -2.08 -1.55
CA VAL A 109 0.30 -2.44 -1.15
C VAL A 109 0.38 -3.95 -1.02
N PRO A 110 1.15 -4.65 -1.87
CA PRO A 110 1.18 -6.11 -1.90
C PRO A 110 1.85 -6.71 -0.66
N GLU A 111 1.42 -7.92 -0.29
CA GLU A 111 2.02 -8.70 0.78
C GLU A 111 3.44 -9.17 0.41
N ASP A 112 3.60 -9.76 -0.77
CA ASP A 112 4.92 -10.14 -1.29
C ASP A 112 5.58 -8.97 -2.03
N ARG A 113 6.35 -8.20 -1.27
CA ARG A 113 7.08 -7.06 -1.80
C ARG A 113 8.10 -7.41 -2.87
N LYS A 114 8.75 -8.60 -2.80
CA LYS A 114 9.82 -8.98 -3.73
C LYS A 114 9.29 -9.43 -5.09
N GLN A 115 8.15 -10.09 -5.10
CA GLN A 115 7.54 -10.58 -6.34
C GLN A 115 6.57 -9.58 -6.97
N GLN A 116 5.93 -8.72 -6.16
CA GLN A 116 4.82 -7.89 -6.61
C GLN A 116 5.01 -6.40 -6.35
N GLY A 117 5.92 -6.02 -5.45
CA GLY A 117 6.02 -4.64 -4.99
C GLY A 117 7.25 -3.87 -5.50
N VAL A 118 8.36 -4.56 -5.81
CA VAL A 118 9.60 -3.92 -6.24
C VAL A 118 10.32 -4.71 -7.33
N VAL A 119 11.05 -4.02 -8.19
CA VAL A 119 12.02 -4.63 -9.09
C VAL A 119 13.37 -4.67 -8.37
N VAL A 120 13.70 -5.85 -7.81
CA VAL A 120 14.78 -6.05 -6.83
C VAL A 120 16.16 -5.60 -7.34
N GLU A 121 16.42 -5.75 -8.64
CA GLU A 121 17.69 -5.39 -9.27
C GLU A 121 17.83 -3.90 -9.59
N HIS A 122 16.72 -3.15 -9.55
CA HIS A 122 16.69 -1.74 -9.88
C HIS A 122 17.07 -0.86 -8.67
N ARG A 123 17.37 0.42 -8.96
CA ARG A 123 17.63 1.42 -7.94
C ARG A 123 16.36 1.82 -7.20
N ILE A 124 16.51 2.47 -6.07
CA ILE A 124 15.39 3.04 -5.31
C ILE A 124 14.65 4.07 -6.17
N GLU A 125 15.38 4.99 -6.83
CA GLU A 125 14.78 6.01 -7.71
C GLU A 125 14.00 5.41 -8.87
N ASP A 126 14.47 4.30 -9.46
CA ASP A 126 13.78 3.62 -10.55
C ASP A 126 12.48 2.95 -10.06
N ASN A 127 12.48 2.35 -8.87
CA ASN A 127 11.30 1.77 -8.28
C ASN A 127 10.23 2.82 -7.95
N LEU A 128 10.61 4.02 -7.58
CA LEU A 128 9.70 5.13 -7.31
C LEU A 128 8.96 5.64 -8.56
N ILE A 129 9.51 5.41 -9.77
CA ILE A 129 8.85 5.81 -11.01
C ILE A 129 7.58 5.01 -11.26
N TYR A 130 7.60 3.70 -11.01
CA TYR A 130 6.53 2.80 -11.47
C TYR A 130 5.14 3.15 -10.95
N GLY A 131 5.04 3.68 -9.73
CA GLY A 131 3.77 4.15 -9.16
C GLY A 131 3.49 5.64 -9.40
N ASN A 132 4.44 6.39 -9.95
CA ASN A 132 4.41 7.85 -10.01
C ASN A 132 4.65 8.40 -11.42
N THR A 133 4.44 7.61 -12.46
CA THR A 133 4.66 8.02 -13.84
C THR A 133 3.87 9.26 -14.20
N ASP A 134 2.60 9.35 -13.80
CA ASP A 134 1.73 10.49 -14.12
C ASP A 134 2.23 11.81 -13.50
N LEU A 135 2.91 11.75 -12.36
CA LEU A 135 3.51 12.92 -11.73
C LEU A 135 4.83 13.37 -12.36
N LEU A 136 5.54 12.43 -12.96
CA LEU A 136 6.91 12.63 -13.48
C LEU A 136 6.96 12.72 -14.99
N ASP A 137 5.92 12.23 -15.68
CA ASP A 137 5.84 12.24 -17.14
C ASP A 137 5.61 13.66 -17.67
N LYS A 138 6.40 14.01 -18.68
CA LYS A 138 6.17 15.19 -19.52
C LYS A 138 6.12 14.75 -20.97
N ARG A 139 4.93 14.55 -21.49
CA ARG A 139 4.68 14.14 -22.89
C ARG A 139 5.37 12.83 -23.27
N GLY A 140 5.28 11.81 -22.42
CA GLY A 140 5.88 10.49 -22.64
C GLY A 140 7.35 10.38 -22.21
N TRP A 141 7.91 11.38 -21.52
CA TRP A 141 9.31 11.38 -21.08
C TRP A 141 9.44 11.69 -19.59
N VAL A 142 10.21 10.87 -18.90
CA VAL A 142 10.63 11.12 -17.51
C VAL A 142 12.05 11.70 -17.53
N PHE A 143 12.19 12.95 -17.12
CA PHE A 143 13.49 13.61 -17.07
C PHE A 143 14.25 13.26 -15.80
N PRO A 144 15.60 13.06 -15.89
CA PRO A 144 16.39 12.64 -14.73
C PRO A 144 16.41 13.63 -13.56
N ALA A 145 16.35 14.93 -13.82
CA ALA A 145 16.43 15.93 -12.75
C ALA A 145 15.17 15.96 -11.88
N PRO A 146 13.94 16.07 -12.42
CA PRO A 146 12.71 15.92 -11.63
C PRO A 146 12.62 14.58 -10.89
N LEU A 147 13.03 13.48 -11.53
CA LEU A 147 13.05 12.18 -10.90
C LEU A 147 13.94 12.13 -9.66
N ARG A 148 15.17 12.63 -9.75
CA ARG A 148 16.10 12.66 -8.62
C ARG A 148 15.59 13.51 -7.46
N GLU A 149 14.94 14.63 -7.78
CA GLU A 149 14.35 15.52 -6.78
C GLU A 149 13.18 14.83 -6.08
N PHE A 150 12.27 14.21 -6.85
CA PHE A 150 11.17 13.40 -6.33
C PHE A 150 11.69 12.27 -5.43
N ALA A 151 12.64 11.47 -5.92
CA ALA A 151 13.20 10.35 -5.17
C ALA A 151 13.88 10.80 -3.87
N ARG A 152 14.60 11.92 -3.87
CA ARG A 152 15.23 12.49 -2.66
C ARG A 152 14.16 12.90 -1.65
N THR A 153 13.12 13.56 -2.09
CA THR A 153 12.00 14.01 -1.25
C THR A 153 11.25 12.83 -0.65
N ALA A 154 10.93 11.82 -1.46
CA ALA A 154 10.23 10.62 -1.02
C ALA A 154 11.04 9.80 0.00
N VAL A 155 12.32 9.58 -0.29
CA VAL A 155 13.27 8.91 0.62
C VAL A 155 13.36 9.63 1.97
N ALA A 156 13.48 10.96 1.95
CA ALA A 156 13.55 11.77 3.17
C ALA A 156 12.23 11.76 3.95
N ARG A 157 11.09 11.94 3.28
CA ARG A 157 9.75 11.97 3.88
C ARG A 157 9.42 10.69 4.64
N LEU A 158 9.75 9.53 4.07
CA LEU A 158 9.48 8.23 4.68
C LEU A 158 10.63 7.70 5.53
N GLY A 159 11.73 8.43 5.63
CA GLY A 159 12.91 8.03 6.39
C GLY A 159 13.47 6.67 5.89
N VAL A 160 13.58 6.51 4.57
CA VAL A 160 14.24 5.34 3.95
C VAL A 160 15.74 5.42 4.21
N LYS A 161 16.31 4.36 4.77
CA LYS A 161 17.75 4.29 5.04
C LYS A 161 18.51 3.82 3.79
N GLY A 162 18.72 4.70 2.83
CA GLY A 162 19.45 4.41 1.59
C GLY A 162 19.48 5.62 0.66
N ALA A 163 20.53 5.74 -0.16
CA ALA A 163 20.60 6.76 -1.19
C ALA A 163 19.69 6.38 -2.38
N PRO A 164 19.00 7.32 -3.06
CA PRO A 164 18.12 7.02 -4.20
C PRO A 164 18.78 6.18 -5.29
N GLN A 165 20.08 6.34 -5.51
CA GLN A 165 20.88 5.62 -6.51
C GLN A 165 21.29 4.21 -6.08
N SER A 166 21.10 3.85 -4.81
CA SER A 166 21.41 2.50 -4.32
C SER A 166 20.41 1.49 -4.85
N ARG A 167 20.86 0.23 -5.03
CA ARG A 167 19.95 -0.87 -5.38
C ARG A 167 18.98 -1.13 -4.25
N ILE A 168 17.71 -1.39 -4.57
CA ILE A 168 16.69 -1.67 -3.55
C ILE A 168 16.98 -2.97 -2.80
N SER A 169 17.72 -3.92 -3.40
CA SER A 169 18.18 -5.16 -2.76
C SER A 169 19.10 -4.92 -1.56
N SER A 170 19.78 -3.78 -1.49
CA SER A 170 20.64 -3.42 -0.35
C SER A 170 19.86 -2.97 0.90
N LEU A 171 18.55 -2.70 0.75
CA LEU A 171 17.71 -2.24 1.84
C LEU A 171 17.18 -3.40 2.69
N SER A 172 17.02 -3.12 3.99
CA SER A 172 16.23 -4.00 4.85
C SER A 172 14.77 -4.07 4.39
N GLY A 173 14.08 -5.17 4.73
CA GLY A 173 12.69 -5.37 4.33
C GLY A 173 11.75 -4.23 4.68
N GLY A 174 11.89 -3.61 5.85
CA GLY A 174 11.10 -2.44 6.25
C GLY A 174 11.39 -1.19 5.41
N ASN A 175 12.64 -0.99 4.95
CA ASN A 175 12.97 0.11 4.05
C ASN A 175 12.46 -0.15 2.62
N GLN A 176 12.46 -1.40 2.15
CA GLN A 176 11.83 -1.77 0.88
C GLN A 176 10.32 -1.47 0.91
N GLN A 177 9.64 -1.81 2.02
CA GLN A 177 8.22 -1.49 2.22
C GLN A 177 7.94 0.02 2.14
N LYS A 178 8.80 0.84 2.74
CA LYS A 178 8.70 2.30 2.66
C LYS A 178 8.82 2.83 1.22
N VAL A 179 9.66 2.20 0.38
CA VAL A 179 9.77 2.57 -1.04
C VAL A 179 8.50 2.21 -1.81
N ILE A 180 7.83 1.11 -1.49
CA ILE A 180 6.55 0.76 -2.13
C ILE A 180 5.44 1.77 -1.78
N ILE A 181 5.46 2.31 -0.56
CA ILE A 181 4.46 3.27 -0.08
C ILE A 181 4.74 4.69 -0.59
N ALA A 182 5.97 4.97 -1.01
CA ALA A 182 6.43 6.30 -1.44
C ALA A 182 5.83 6.74 -2.78
#